data_2bba891be4394ed77d010456c9e61c5b
#
_entry.id   2bba891be4394ed77d010456c9e61c5b
#
_cell.length_a   1.000
_cell.length_b   1.000
_cell.length_c   1.000
_cell.angle_alpha   90.00
_cell.angle_beta   90.00
_cell.angle_gamma   90.00
#
_symmetry.space_group_name_H-M   'P 1'
#
loop_
_entity.id
_entity.type
_entity.pdbx_description
1 polymer ?
#
loop_
_entity_poly.entity_id
_entity_poly.type
_entity_poly.pdbx_seq_one_letter_code
_entity_poly.pdbx_strand_id
1 'polypeptide(L)'
;SSTSRGLGDVYKRQGSILVFLPGEGEIRRVDNLLSDASLPGDVDVLPLYGALPQNQQDQAISPSPSGRRKIVLATAIAETSLTIEGIRVVVDGGQSRNPRFDPQSGMTRLFTEPVTLAGATQRQGRAGRMESGICYRLWDKAGEGAFRQFSQPEILDADLAPLALDLANWGIHESSALNWLTPPPKAPLDQ
;
A
#
# COMPACT_ATOMS: atom_id res chain seq x y z
N SER A 1 13.62 -40.03 -10.16
CA SER A 1 13.97 -39.58 -8.78
C SER A 1 14.58 -38.21 -8.70
N SER A 2 14.15 -37.23 -9.50
CA SER A 2 14.67 -35.84 -9.44
C SER A 2 13.65 -34.80 -8.97
N THR A 3 12.42 -35.21 -8.66
CA THR A 3 11.32 -34.29 -8.34
C THR A 3 11.29 -33.83 -6.87
N SER A 4 11.87 -34.59 -5.94
CA SER A 4 11.83 -34.23 -4.51
C SER A 4 12.93 -33.23 -4.06
N ARG A 5 14.05 -33.15 -4.79
CA ARG A 5 15.11 -32.16 -4.50
C ARG A 5 14.73 -30.73 -4.92
N GLY A 6 13.94 -30.60 -5.98
CA GLY A 6 13.51 -29.27 -6.46
C GLY A 6 12.54 -28.54 -5.54
N LEU A 7 11.62 -29.25 -4.90
CA LEU A 7 10.64 -28.66 -3.97
C LEU A 7 11.30 -28.17 -2.67
N GLY A 8 12.23 -28.91 -2.09
CA GLY A 8 12.95 -28.51 -0.88
C GLY A 8 13.85 -27.28 -1.08
N ASP A 9 14.47 -27.13 -2.26
CA ASP A 9 15.27 -25.96 -2.61
C ASP A 9 14.41 -24.73 -2.95
N VAL A 10 13.23 -24.93 -3.53
CA VAL A 10 12.25 -23.86 -3.76
C VAL A 10 11.77 -23.29 -2.42
N TYR A 11 11.46 -24.14 -1.44
CA TYR A 11 11.07 -23.72 -0.10
C TYR A 11 12.19 -22.97 0.66
N LYS A 12 13.44 -23.42 0.52
CA LYS A 12 14.60 -22.75 1.15
C LYS A 12 14.98 -21.43 0.48
N ARG A 13 14.58 -21.21 -0.78
CA ARG A 13 14.85 -19.98 -1.55
C ARG A 13 13.70 -18.99 -1.52
N GLN A 14 12.57 -19.34 -0.95
CA GLN A 14 11.45 -18.41 -0.76
C GLN A 14 11.81 -17.45 0.38
N GLY A 15 12.19 -16.22 0.04
CA GLY A 15 12.41 -15.14 1.00
C GLY A 15 11.12 -14.72 1.72
N SER A 16 11.13 -13.56 2.32
CA SER A 16 9.98 -13.00 3.02
C SER A 16 8.84 -12.64 2.07
N ILE A 17 7.63 -12.57 2.60
CA ILE A 17 6.39 -12.30 1.86
C ILE A 17 5.89 -10.91 2.26
N LEU A 18 5.45 -10.12 1.29
CA LEU A 18 4.74 -8.87 1.51
C LEU A 18 3.31 -9.01 0.98
N VAL A 19 2.34 -8.77 1.85
CA VAL A 19 0.91 -8.86 1.53
C VAL A 19 0.32 -7.46 1.57
N PHE A 20 -0.25 -7.00 0.47
CA PHE A 20 -0.94 -5.72 0.41
C PHE A 20 -2.43 -5.88 0.73
N LEU A 21 -2.88 -5.14 1.75
CA LEU A 21 -4.24 -5.12 2.26
C LEU A 21 -4.74 -3.67 2.35
N PRO A 22 -6.06 -3.41 2.23
CA PRO A 22 -6.57 -2.04 2.16
C PRO A 22 -6.44 -1.26 3.46
N GLY A 23 -6.46 -1.92 4.63
CA GLY A 23 -6.42 -1.21 5.90
C GLY A 23 -6.10 -2.09 7.10
N GLU A 24 -6.04 -1.45 8.26
CA GLU A 24 -5.72 -2.08 9.55
C GLU A 24 -6.69 -3.21 9.91
N GLY A 25 -7.99 -3.04 9.64
CA GLY A 25 -9.00 -4.06 9.96
C GLY A 25 -8.76 -5.37 9.22
N GLU A 26 -8.41 -5.28 7.93
CA GLU A 26 -8.07 -6.43 7.11
C GLU A 26 -6.74 -7.06 7.54
N ILE A 27 -5.75 -6.22 7.90
CA ILE A 27 -4.47 -6.68 8.45
C ILE A 27 -4.70 -7.51 9.71
N ARG A 28 -5.46 -7.00 10.69
CA ARG A 28 -5.76 -7.71 11.93
C ARG A 28 -6.51 -9.02 11.68
N ARG A 29 -7.43 -9.03 10.73
CA ARG A 29 -8.17 -10.25 10.37
C ARG A 29 -7.26 -11.33 9.78
N VAL A 30 -6.36 -10.95 8.86
CA VAL A 30 -5.41 -11.88 8.25
C VAL A 30 -4.38 -12.34 9.29
N ASP A 31 -3.91 -11.47 10.16
CA ASP A 31 -2.99 -11.81 11.25
C ASP A 31 -3.58 -12.87 12.19
N ASN A 32 -4.84 -12.69 12.60
CA ASN A 32 -5.56 -13.70 13.40
C ASN A 32 -5.67 -15.04 12.67
N LEU A 33 -6.05 -15.03 11.38
CA LEU A 33 -6.14 -16.26 10.60
C LEU A 33 -4.80 -16.97 10.44
N LEU A 34 -3.70 -16.22 10.29
CA LEU A 34 -2.36 -16.79 10.21
C LEU A 34 -1.88 -17.31 11.57
N SER A 35 -2.30 -16.68 12.67
CA SER A 35 -2.01 -17.16 14.03
C SER A 35 -2.69 -18.51 14.32
N ASP A 36 -3.90 -18.72 13.77
CA ASP A 36 -4.63 -20.00 13.89
C ASP A 36 -4.07 -21.08 12.95
N ALA A 37 -3.39 -20.65 11.87
CA ALA A 37 -2.78 -21.55 10.90
C ALA A 37 -1.37 -21.94 11.36
N SER A 38 -1.14 -23.12 11.87
CA SER A 38 0.17 -23.61 12.34
C SER A 38 1.33 -23.30 11.39
N LEU A 39 1.80 -22.04 11.41
CA LEU A 39 2.94 -21.58 10.62
C LEU A 39 4.24 -22.22 11.13
N PRO A 40 5.25 -22.43 10.27
CA PRO A 40 6.57 -22.84 10.70
C PRO A 40 7.14 -21.88 11.74
N GLY A 41 7.81 -22.39 12.77
CA GLY A 41 8.34 -21.58 13.89
C GLY A 41 9.44 -20.57 13.51
N ASP A 42 9.94 -20.63 12.26
CA ASP A 42 10.90 -19.70 11.69
C ASP A 42 10.25 -18.54 10.91
N VAL A 43 8.92 -18.40 10.97
CA VAL A 43 8.17 -17.36 10.28
C VAL A 43 7.55 -16.39 11.27
N ASP A 44 7.86 -15.09 11.10
CA ASP A 44 7.27 -14.00 11.87
C ASP A 44 6.17 -13.31 11.05
N VAL A 45 5.02 -13.03 11.63
CA VAL A 45 3.96 -12.21 11.00
C VAL A 45 4.04 -10.81 11.60
N LEU A 46 4.22 -9.79 10.73
CA LEU A 46 4.46 -8.42 11.14
C LEU A 46 3.51 -7.46 10.42
N PRO A 47 2.68 -6.71 11.14
CA PRO A 47 1.84 -5.68 10.53
C PRO A 47 2.66 -4.44 10.16
N LEU A 48 2.21 -3.70 9.11
CA LEU A 48 2.83 -2.46 8.66
C LEU A 48 1.78 -1.48 8.12
N TYR A 49 1.41 -0.49 8.94
CA TYR A 49 0.50 0.60 8.55
C TYR A 49 0.84 1.88 9.32
N GLY A 50 0.39 3.04 8.82
CA GLY A 50 0.86 4.34 9.30
C GLY A 50 0.55 4.66 10.76
N ALA A 51 -0.51 4.10 11.34
CA ALA A 51 -0.87 4.34 12.75
C ALA A 51 -0.09 3.47 13.76
N LEU A 52 0.76 2.55 13.28
CA LEU A 52 1.61 1.75 14.18
C LEU A 52 2.68 2.62 14.84
N PRO A 53 3.07 2.30 16.10
CA PRO A 53 4.25 2.87 16.72
C PRO A 53 5.51 2.64 15.87
N GLN A 54 6.42 3.63 15.87
CA GLN A 54 7.62 3.61 15.00
C GLN A 54 8.46 2.34 15.19
N ASN A 55 8.63 1.89 16.42
CA ASN A 55 9.40 0.67 16.74
C ASN A 55 8.82 -0.60 16.10
N GLN A 56 7.50 -0.68 15.93
CA GLN A 56 6.85 -1.81 15.25
C GLN A 56 6.99 -1.70 13.73
N GLN A 57 6.91 -0.47 13.19
CA GLN A 57 7.20 -0.23 11.77
C GLN A 57 8.65 -0.60 11.45
N ASP A 58 9.60 -0.19 12.28
CA ASP A 58 11.03 -0.50 12.11
C ASP A 58 11.28 -2.01 12.15
N GLN A 59 10.59 -2.75 13.03
CA GLN A 59 10.67 -4.21 13.07
C GLN A 59 10.18 -4.86 11.77
N ALA A 60 9.09 -4.35 11.19
CA ALA A 60 8.57 -4.88 9.93
C ALA A 60 9.50 -4.60 8.73
N ILE A 61 10.22 -3.46 8.76
CA ILE A 61 11.12 -3.02 7.68
C ILE A 61 12.48 -3.69 7.79
N SER A 62 13.03 -3.82 8.99
CA SER A 62 14.39 -4.34 9.25
C SER A 62 14.58 -5.76 8.70
N PRO A 63 15.80 -6.13 8.32
CA PRO A 63 16.11 -7.49 7.90
C PRO A 63 15.70 -8.51 8.96
N SER A 64 15.20 -9.67 8.52
CA SER A 64 14.93 -10.77 9.45
C SER A 64 16.23 -11.35 9.99
N PRO A 65 16.28 -11.79 11.26
CA PRO A 65 17.41 -12.53 11.79
C PRO A 65 17.76 -13.74 10.91
N SER A 66 19.02 -14.17 10.97
CA SER A 66 19.49 -15.33 10.18
C SER A 66 18.63 -16.56 10.43
N GLY A 67 18.20 -17.22 9.37
CA GLY A 67 17.35 -18.42 9.41
C GLY A 67 15.86 -18.14 9.65
N ARG A 68 15.44 -16.88 9.82
CA ARG A 68 14.02 -16.52 9.95
C ARG A 68 13.51 -15.83 8.69
N ARG A 69 12.22 -15.95 8.46
CA ARG A 69 11.48 -15.31 7.38
C ARG A 69 10.35 -14.48 7.99
N LYS A 70 9.82 -13.53 7.24
CA LYS A 70 8.67 -12.74 7.69
C LYS A 70 7.56 -12.70 6.64
N ILE A 71 6.34 -12.60 7.13
CA ILE A 71 5.16 -12.22 6.37
C ILE A 71 4.80 -10.81 6.84
N VAL A 72 4.98 -9.81 5.98
CA VAL A 72 4.63 -8.43 6.28
C VAL A 72 3.23 -8.16 5.73
N LEU A 73 2.28 -7.84 6.60
CA LEU A 73 0.92 -7.46 6.25
C LEU A 73 0.85 -5.93 6.19
N ALA A 74 0.80 -5.36 4.99
CA ALA A 74 0.99 -3.92 4.79
C ALA A 74 -0.18 -3.25 4.08
N THR A 75 -0.40 -1.98 4.39
CA THR A 75 -1.20 -1.07 3.56
C THR A 75 -0.35 -0.48 2.44
N ALA A 76 -0.91 0.47 1.68
CA ALA A 76 -0.22 1.20 0.62
C ALA A 76 1.06 1.93 1.09
N ILE A 77 1.32 2.06 2.39
CA ILE A 77 2.57 2.63 2.93
C ILE A 77 3.82 1.90 2.41
N ALA A 78 3.69 0.61 2.10
CA ALA A 78 4.79 -0.20 1.56
C ALA A 78 4.96 -0.07 0.03
N GLU A 79 4.14 0.72 -0.67
CA GLU A 79 4.24 0.87 -2.13
C GLU A 79 5.48 1.68 -2.55
N THR A 80 5.75 2.81 -1.89
CA THR A 80 6.76 3.78 -2.33
C THR A 80 7.78 4.15 -1.26
N SER A 81 7.34 4.44 -0.05
CA SER A 81 8.13 5.17 0.95
C SER A 81 9.15 4.30 1.70
N LEU A 82 8.95 2.98 1.73
CA LEU A 82 9.71 2.08 2.58
C LEU A 82 10.39 0.99 1.73
N THR A 83 11.65 0.69 2.04
CA THR A 83 12.32 -0.49 1.50
C THR A 83 12.30 -1.59 2.55
N ILE A 84 11.65 -2.70 2.24
CA ILE A 84 11.60 -3.88 3.10
C ILE A 84 12.55 -4.90 2.51
N GLU A 85 13.61 -5.22 3.25
CA GLU A 85 14.62 -6.15 2.75
C GLU A 85 14.12 -7.60 2.76
N GLY A 86 14.64 -8.39 1.83
CA GLY A 86 14.39 -9.84 1.75
C GLY A 86 13.04 -10.23 1.18
N ILE A 87 12.21 -9.30 0.68
CA ILE A 87 10.93 -9.63 0.04
C ILE A 87 11.18 -10.27 -1.32
N ARG A 88 10.67 -11.49 -1.49
CA ARG A 88 10.71 -12.26 -2.74
C ARG A 88 9.32 -12.58 -3.27
N VAL A 89 8.33 -12.57 -2.41
CA VAL A 89 6.95 -12.85 -2.79
C VAL A 89 6.09 -11.66 -2.40
N VAL A 90 5.30 -11.18 -3.34
CA VAL A 90 4.25 -10.19 -3.12
C VAL A 90 2.90 -10.86 -3.32
N VAL A 91 1.97 -10.63 -2.41
CA VAL A 91 0.56 -10.97 -2.56
C VAL A 91 -0.22 -9.67 -2.57
N ASP A 92 -0.87 -9.35 -3.68
CA ASP A 92 -1.62 -8.11 -3.84
C ASP A 92 -3.12 -8.40 -3.80
N GLY A 93 -3.81 -7.87 -2.79
CA GLY A 93 -5.25 -8.00 -2.60
C GLY A 93 -6.08 -7.16 -3.58
N GLY A 94 -5.46 -6.34 -4.42
CA GLY A 94 -6.13 -5.55 -5.46
C GLY A 94 -6.94 -4.36 -4.96
N GLN A 95 -6.80 -4.00 -3.68
CA GLN A 95 -7.53 -2.90 -3.06
C GLN A 95 -6.60 -1.91 -2.38
N SER A 96 -7.01 -0.65 -2.36
CA SER A 96 -6.40 0.44 -1.60
C SER A 96 -7.46 1.18 -0.81
N ARG A 97 -7.04 1.85 0.27
CA ARG A 97 -7.92 2.73 1.05
C ARG A 97 -7.36 4.12 1.01
N ASN A 98 -8.11 5.02 0.38
CA ASN A 98 -7.69 6.40 0.12
C ASN A 98 -8.60 7.38 0.84
N PRO A 99 -8.05 8.47 1.41
CA PRO A 99 -8.84 9.55 1.98
C PRO A 99 -9.55 10.33 0.86
N ARG A 100 -10.79 10.73 1.12
CA ARG A 100 -11.55 11.63 0.27
C ARG A 100 -12.35 12.57 1.15
N PHE A 101 -12.29 13.85 0.86
CA PHE A 101 -13.09 14.87 1.53
C PHE A 101 -14.53 14.79 1.08
N ASP A 102 -15.45 14.82 2.03
CA ASP A 102 -16.89 14.88 1.80
C ASP A 102 -17.39 16.30 2.13
N PRO A 103 -17.70 17.12 1.13
CA PRO A 103 -18.14 18.51 1.35
C PRO A 103 -19.45 18.61 2.14
N GLN A 104 -20.32 17.58 2.07
CA GLN A 104 -21.59 17.61 2.79
C GLN A 104 -21.44 17.46 4.30
N SER A 105 -20.47 16.65 4.73
CA SER A 105 -20.21 16.43 6.15
C SER A 105 -19.03 17.26 6.69
N GLY A 106 -18.24 17.92 5.84
CA GLY A 106 -17.01 18.61 6.21
C GLY A 106 -15.92 17.68 6.75
N MET A 107 -16.00 16.40 6.46
CA MET A 107 -15.06 15.39 7.01
C MET A 107 -14.37 14.61 5.90
N THR A 108 -13.10 14.28 6.16
CA THR A 108 -12.37 13.32 5.33
C THR A 108 -12.71 11.90 5.76
N ARG A 109 -13.14 11.08 4.81
CA ARG A 109 -13.45 9.67 5.00
C ARG A 109 -12.53 8.78 4.18
N LEU A 110 -12.28 7.56 4.67
CA LEU A 110 -11.49 6.56 3.96
C LEU A 110 -12.41 5.69 3.09
N PHE A 111 -12.13 5.65 1.79
CA PHE A 111 -12.84 4.81 0.83
C PHE A 111 -11.95 3.66 0.36
N THR A 112 -12.49 2.45 0.39
CA THR A 112 -11.83 1.28 -0.19
C THR A 112 -12.21 1.20 -1.66
N GLU A 113 -11.21 1.18 -2.52
CA GLU A 113 -11.37 1.13 -3.98
C GLU A 113 -10.34 0.19 -4.61
N PRO A 114 -10.55 -0.26 -5.86
CA PRO A 114 -9.55 -1.03 -6.58
C PRO A 114 -8.23 -0.27 -6.67
N VAL A 115 -7.12 -1.00 -6.56
CA VAL A 115 -5.78 -0.45 -6.81
C VAL A 115 -5.69 0.03 -8.26
N THR A 116 -4.88 1.05 -8.52
CA THR A 116 -4.60 1.47 -9.89
C THR A 116 -3.61 0.51 -10.57
N LEU A 117 -3.57 0.49 -11.91
CA LEU A 117 -2.59 -0.31 -12.64
C LEU A 117 -1.15 0.10 -12.32
N ALA A 118 -0.91 1.41 -12.16
CA ALA A 118 0.37 1.94 -11.72
C ALA A 118 0.72 1.46 -10.31
N GLY A 119 -0.23 1.51 -9.36
CA GLY A 119 -0.05 1.02 -7.99
C GLY A 119 0.22 -0.49 -7.95
N ALA A 120 -0.54 -1.28 -8.70
CA ALA A 120 -0.30 -2.73 -8.82
C ALA A 120 1.10 -3.04 -9.37
N THR A 121 1.58 -2.24 -10.32
CA THR A 121 2.93 -2.37 -10.86
C THR A 121 4.00 -2.01 -9.81
N GLN A 122 3.78 -0.97 -9.02
CA GLN A 122 4.68 -0.60 -7.92
C GLN A 122 4.73 -1.69 -6.85
N ARG A 123 3.58 -2.25 -6.46
CA ARG A 123 3.49 -3.38 -5.52
C ARG A 123 4.25 -4.59 -6.03
N GLN A 124 4.05 -4.96 -7.29
CA GLN A 124 4.79 -6.05 -7.93
C GLN A 124 6.30 -5.82 -7.90
N GLY A 125 6.76 -4.59 -8.13
CA GLY A 125 8.18 -4.21 -8.11
C GLY A 125 8.84 -4.41 -6.73
N ARG A 126 8.08 -4.63 -5.66
CA ARG A 126 8.63 -4.96 -4.34
C ARG A 126 9.19 -6.37 -4.25
N ALA A 127 8.72 -7.29 -5.08
CA ALA A 127 9.18 -8.68 -5.10
C ALA A 127 10.53 -8.90 -5.80
N GLY A 128 11.03 -7.94 -6.53
CA GLY A 128 12.15 -8.18 -7.45
C GLY A 128 13.35 -7.21 -7.34
N ARG A 129 13.52 -6.52 -6.21
CA ARG A 129 14.56 -5.48 -6.11
C ARG A 129 15.99 -6.02 -6.12
N MET A 130 16.25 -7.13 -5.46
CA MET A 130 17.60 -7.70 -5.28
C MET A 130 17.79 -9.01 -6.04
N GLU A 131 16.70 -9.78 -6.22
CA GLU A 131 16.68 -11.08 -6.90
C GLU A 131 15.32 -11.27 -7.58
N SER A 132 15.19 -12.23 -8.48
CA SER A 132 13.90 -12.54 -9.11
C SER A 132 12.85 -12.90 -8.06
N GLY A 133 11.69 -12.24 -8.13
CA GLY A 133 10.57 -12.43 -7.22
C GLY A 133 9.30 -12.83 -7.94
N ILE A 134 8.27 -13.17 -7.15
CA ILE A 134 6.96 -13.59 -7.63
C ILE A 134 5.90 -12.66 -7.06
N CYS A 135 4.94 -12.23 -7.89
CA CYS A 135 3.78 -11.47 -7.46
C CYS A 135 2.50 -12.25 -7.75
N TYR A 136 1.72 -12.51 -6.72
CA TYR A 136 0.37 -13.07 -6.82
C TYR A 136 -0.65 -11.94 -6.75
N ARG A 137 -1.39 -11.72 -7.83
CA ARG A 137 -2.50 -10.79 -7.89
C ARG A 137 -3.80 -11.54 -7.63
N LEU A 138 -4.56 -11.12 -6.60
CA LEU A 138 -5.77 -11.82 -6.16
C LEU A 138 -7.03 -11.29 -6.88
N TRP A 139 -6.93 -11.05 -8.18
CA TRP A 139 -8.04 -10.64 -9.05
C TRP A 139 -7.90 -11.20 -10.46
N ASP A 140 -9.00 -11.23 -11.18
CA ASP A 140 -9.04 -11.71 -12.55
C ASP A 140 -8.43 -10.70 -13.51
N LYS A 141 -7.70 -11.20 -14.51
CA LYS A 141 -7.15 -10.38 -15.59
C LYS A 141 -8.24 -9.63 -16.36
N ALA A 142 -9.43 -10.21 -16.48
CA ALA A 142 -10.60 -9.56 -17.05
C ALA A 142 -11.07 -8.35 -16.25
N GLY A 143 -10.92 -8.37 -14.93
CA GLY A 143 -11.26 -7.25 -14.03
C GLY A 143 -10.30 -6.08 -14.13
N GLU A 144 -9.08 -6.27 -14.63
CA GLU A 144 -8.10 -5.18 -14.79
C GLU A 144 -8.59 -4.06 -15.72
N GLY A 145 -9.49 -4.37 -16.65
CA GLY A 145 -10.09 -3.37 -17.55
C GLY A 145 -10.92 -2.29 -16.83
N ALA A 146 -11.35 -2.55 -15.59
CA ALA A 146 -12.06 -1.60 -14.75
C ALA A 146 -11.12 -0.78 -13.84
N PHE A 147 -9.83 -1.11 -13.77
CA PHE A 147 -8.88 -0.40 -12.94
C PHE A 147 -8.46 0.91 -13.61
N ARG A 148 -8.39 1.99 -12.82
CA ARG A 148 -7.82 3.24 -13.30
C ARG A 148 -6.33 3.06 -13.60
N GLN A 149 -5.84 3.76 -14.61
CA GLN A 149 -4.41 3.73 -14.96
C GLN A 149 -3.55 4.33 -13.84
N PHE A 150 -3.95 5.48 -13.31
CA PHE A 150 -3.25 6.24 -12.27
C PHE A 150 -4.22 6.67 -11.17
N SER A 151 -3.67 6.97 -10.00
CA SER A 151 -4.41 7.62 -8.91
C SER A 151 -4.83 9.02 -9.34
N GLN A 152 -5.97 9.46 -8.83
CA GLN A 152 -6.40 10.84 -9.02
C GLN A 152 -5.46 11.77 -8.23
N PRO A 153 -5.10 12.95 -8.77
CA PRO A 153 -4.35 13.94 -7.99
C PRO A 153 -5.06 14.28 -6.69
N GLU A 154 -4.31 14.32 -5.59
CA GLU A 154 -4.85 14.55 -4.23
C GLU A 154 -5.65 15.86 -4.13
N ILE A 155 -5.24 16.90 -4.85
CA ILE A 155 -5.90 18.20 -4.88
C ILE A 155 -7.37 18.16 -5.34
N LEU A 156 -7.78 17.09 -6.02
CA LEU A 156 -9.17 16.90 -6.47
C LEU A 156 -10.05 16.23 -5.43
N ASP A 157 -9.45 15.57 -4.42
CA ASP A 157 -10.15 14.78 -3.39
C ASP A 157 -9.90 15.30 -1.96
N ALA A 158 -8.98 16.27 -1.78
CA ALA A 158 -8.61 16.80 -0.47
C ALA A 158 -9.57 17.90 0.02
N ASP A 159 -9.54 18.15 1.34
CA ASP A 159 -10.06 19.40 1.91
C ASP A 159 -9.16 20.57 1.46
N LEU A 160 -9.73 21.51 0.75
CA LEU A 160 -9.02 22.69 0.22
C LEU A 160 -9.09 23.92 1.13
N ALA A 161 -9.80 23.87 2.27
CA ALA A 161 -9.89 25.00 3.19
C ALA A 161 -8.51 25.46 3.72
N PRO A 162 -7.59 24.56 4.12
CA PRO A 162 -6.23 24.97 4.50
C PRO A 162 -5.48 25.67 3.36
N LEU A 163 -5.58 25.14 2.14
CA LEU A 163 -4.96 25.73 0.95
C LEU A 163 -5.54 27.13 0.65
N ALA A 164 -6.86 27.29 0.73
CA ALA A 164 -7.51 28.56 0.52
C ALA A 164 -7.04 29.61 1.53
N LEU A 165 -6.89 29.25 2.80
CA LEU A 165 -6.35 30.12 3.84
C LEU A 165 -4.90 30.53 3.57
N ASP A 166 -4.05 29.60 3.13
CA ASP A 166 -2.67 29.89 2.78
C ASP A 166 -2.57 30.84 1.59
N LEU A 167 -3.38 30.62 0.54
CA LEU A 167 -3.46 31.52 -0.62
C LEU A 167 -3.92 32.92 -0.22
N ALA A 168 -4.95 33.02 0.60
CA ALA A 168 -5.44 34.28 1.11
C ALA A 168 -4.37 35.04 1.92
N ASN A 169 -3.62 34.30 2.74
CA ASN A 169 -2.51 34.86 3.54
C ASN A 169 -1.37 35.39 2.66
N TRP A 170 -1.18 34.82 1.47
CA TRP A 170 -0.22 35.29 0.46
C TRP A 170 -0.79 36.43 -0.42
N GLY A 171 -2.03 36.87 -0.19
CA GLY A 171 -2.71 37.87 -0.99
C GLY A 171 -3.21 37.38 -2.34
N ILE A 172 -3.33 36.07 -2.52
CA ILE A 172 -3.84 35.44 -3.74
C ILE A 172 -5.32 35.13 -3.52
N HIS A 173 -6.19 35.85 -4.20
CA HIS A 173 -7.64 35.70 -4.10
C HIS A 173 -8.23 34.78 -5.17
N GLU A 174 -7.48 34.53 -6.25
CA GLU A 174 -7.90 33.64 -7.33
C GLU A 174 -6.85 32.58 -7.56
N SER A 175 -7.26 31.29 -7.49
CA SER A 175 -6.37 30.17 -7.73
C SER A 175 -5.74 30.18 -9.13
N SER A 176 -6.41 30.79 -10.11
CA SER A 176 -5.93 30.97 -11.49
C SER A 176 -4.67 31.82 -11.61
N ALA A 177 -4.32 32.59 -10.57
CA ALA A 177 -3.08 33.38 -10.53
C ALA A 177 -1.81 32.51 -10.39
N LEU A 178 -1.95 31.24 -10.03
CA LEU A 178 -0.85 30.30 -9.89
C LEU A 178 -0.82 29.27 -11.02
N ASN A 179 0.38 28.79 -11.32
CA ASN A 179 0.58 27.69 -12.27
C ASN A 179 0.45 26.34 -11.54
N TRP A 180 -0.67 25.68 -11.70
CA TRP A 180 -0.95 24.36 -11.14
C TRP A 180 -0.60 23.24 -12.11
N LEU A 181 -0.03 22.16 -11.61
CA LEU A 181 0.08 20.92 -12.40
C LEU A 181 -1.32 20.35 -12.68
N THR A 182 -2.17 20.38 -11.67
CA THR A 182 -3.60 20.09 -11.75
C THR A 182 -4.32 21.21 -10.99
N PRO A 183 -5.14 22.02 -11.64
CA PRO A 183 -5.83 23.12 -10.96
C PRO A 183 -6.85 22.57 -9.95
N PRO A 184 -6.98 23.19 -8.77
CA PRO A 184 -8.00 22.85 -7.81
C PRO A 184 -9.41 23.07 -8.37
N PRO A 185 -10.40 22.27 -7.97
CA PRO A 185 -11.78 22.52 -8.34
C PRO A 185 -12.28 23.84 -7.76
N LYS A 186 -13.01 24.63 -8.57
CA LYS A 186 -13.44 25.98 -8.18
C LYS A 186 -14.42 26.00 -7.00
N ALA A 187 -15.39 25.09 -7.00
CA ALA A 187 -16.46 25.10 -6.01
C ALA A 187 -16.01 24.92 -4.54
N PRO A 188 -15.02 24.07 -4.20
CA PRO A 188 -14.51 23.95 -2.84
C PRO A 188 -13.60 25.10 -2.40
N LEU A 189 -13.07 25.91 -3.31
CA LEU A 189 -12.19 27.04 -3.01
C LEU A 189 -12.97 28.35 -2.79
N ASP A 190 -14.18 28.43 -3.35
CA ASP A 190 -15.02 29.63 -3.31
C ASP A 190 -16.00 29.64 -2.12
N GLN A 191 -15.93 28.64 -1.22
CA GLN A 191 -16.70 28.55 0.03
C GLN A 191 -15.92 29.10 1.23
#